data_f5ac2d113769dbda3915022e246934ef
#
_entry.id   f5ac2d113769dbda3915022e246934ef
#
_cell.length_a   1.000
_cell.length_b   1.000
_cell.length_c   1.000
_cell.angle_alpha   90.00
_cell.angle_beta   90.00
_cell.angle_gamma   90.00
#
_symmetry.space_group_name_H-M   'P 1'
#
loop_
_entity.id
_entity.type
_entity.pdbx_description
1 polymer ?
#
loop_
_entity_poly.entity_id
_entity_poly.type
_entity_poly.pdbx_seq_one_letter_code
_entity_poly.pdbx_strand_id
1 'polypeptide(L)'
;MLLKKVIPYLGVLLCISCQKIDNDSPQFVIPEPSSLEKILAKGTLDISTFYNTTDYYIYQGITRGFHYELAKDFADYLGVKLRIAEVNNDIDSAIDRLQRDKYDLIAVSLTQTPAREKQLNFTKPFFQTDEVLVQNVNNAPIRNLSELDGKEIFIQKNAPYKEVLQQIQDSLNIQIYVTEVGNYSHEDLLHLVETGEIGYTIIDKNIARASSSSMKNIDYSVKLKDSISVSWATNPRATLLTEELNKWLITIRKNGKLNYLYKRYFERPQIAPGHKSKYAMLKKGDISVFDPLLKKESKRLNWDWKLLAAIVYTESNFNPEAESEVGAYGLMQIIPETANNY
;
A
#
# COMPACT_ATOMS: atom_id res chain seq x y z
N MET A 1 -21.37 25.86 106.74
CA MET A 1 -21.07 24.55 107.02
C MET A 1 -21.18 23.71 105.77
N LEU A 2 -20.23 23.71 104.94
CA LEU A 2 -20.32 23.00 103.68
C LEU A 2 -18.95 22.40 103.40
N LEU A 3 -18.92 21.07 103.38
CA LEU A 3 -17.75 20.29 102.93
C LEU A 3 -17.48 20.48 101.44
N LYS A 4 -16.30 20.93 101.11
CA LYS A 4 -15.79 20.86 99.75
C LYS A 4 -15.10 19.49 99.53
N LYS A 5 -15.63 18.67 98.64
CA LYS A 5 -15.00 17.48 98.10
C LYS A 5 -14.03 17.85 96.99
N VAL A 6 -12.79 17.52 97.14
CA VAL A 6 -11.73 17.61 96.10
C VAL A 6 -11.76 16.29 95.34
N ILE A 7 -11.91 16.40 94.03
CA ILE A 7 -11.80 15.28 93.05
C ILE A 7 -10.43 15.37 92.38
N PRO A 8 -9.59 14.34 92.43
CA PRO A 8 -8.32 14.35 91.68
C PRO A 8 -8.60 14.07 90.14
N TYR A 9 -8.06 14.92 89.33
CA TYR A 9 -8.01 14.69 87.84
C TYR A 9 -6.99 13.58 87.54
N LEU A 10 -7.48 12.47 87.00
CA LEU A 10 -6.68 11.43 86.42
C LEU A 10 -6.44 11.76 84.94
N GLY A 11 -5.24 12.21 84.60
CA GLY A 11 -4.85 12.49 83.22
C GLY A 11 -4.66 11.21 82.42
N VAL A 12 -5.53 10.94 81.49
CA VAL A 12 -5.35 9.86 80.50
C VAL A 12 -4.50 10.40 79.36
N LEU A 13 -3.24 9.99 79.25
CA LEU A 13 -2.39 10.17 78.09
C LEU A 13 -2.90 9.29 76.97
N LEU A 14 -3.56 9.84 76.00
CA LEU A 14 -3.86 9.19 74.74
C LEU A 14 -2.60 9.22 73.86
N CYS A 15 -1.88 8.15 73.76
CA CYS A 15 -0.86 7.90 72.73
C CYS A 15 -1.58 7.71 71.39
N ILE A 16 -1.62 8.77 70.58
CA ILE A 16 -2.02 8.67 69.18
C ILE A 16 -0.85 8.00 68.44
N SER A 17 -0.96 6.69 68.27
CA SER A 17 -0.13 5.94 67.32
C SER A 17 -0.51 6.38 65.89
N CYS A 18 0.32 7.18 65.25
CA CYS A 18 0.24 7.39 63.80
C CYS A 18 0.59 6.07 63.10
N GLN A 19 -0.42 5.23 62.83
CA GLN A 19 -0.29 4.20 61.81
C GLN A 19 -0.21 4.94 60.47
N LYS A 20 0.94 4.79 59.77
CA LYS A 20 1.02 5.08 58.32
C LYS A 20 -0.03 4.21 57.64
N ILE A 21 -1.05 4.86 57.12
CA ILE A 21 -1.96 4.24 56.17
C ILE A 21 -1.12 4.09 54.90
N ASP A 22 -0.63 2.89 54.65
CA ASP A 22 -0.14 2.51 53.34
C ASP A 22 -1.32 2.66 52.35
N ASN A 23 -1.26 3.72 51.53
CA ASN A 23 -2.20 3.94 50.44
C ASN A 23 -1.88 2.96 49.30
N ASP A 24 -1.94 1.68 49.58
CA ASP A 24 -2.02 0.61 48.58
C ASP A 24 -3.50 0.39 48.20
N SER A 25 -4.17 1.46 47.81
CA SER A 25 -5.36 1.29 46.97
C SER A 25 -4.89 0.78 45.64
N PRO A 26 -5.41 -0.34 45.12
CA PRO A 26 -5.06 -0.83 43.80
C PRO A 26 -5.36 0.31 42.82
N GLN A 27 -4.31 0.91 42.23
CA GLN A 27 -4.49 1.83 41.10
C GLN A 27 -5.20 1.01 40.04
N PHE A 28 -6.45 1.36 39.80
CA PHE A 28 -7.22 0.85 38.67
C PHE A 28 -6.55 1.41 37.43
N VAL A 29 -5.59 0.65 36.88
CA VAL A 29 -4.96 0.96 35.60
C VAL A 29 -6.06 0.72 34.55
N ILE A 30 -6.68 1.79 34.09
CA ILE A 30 -7.57 1.72 32.93
C ILE A 30 -6.70 1.23 31.78
N PRO A 31 -6.94 0.05 31.21
CA PRO A 31 -6.14 -0.44 30.11
C PRO A 31 -6.24 0.55 28.93
N GLU A 32 -5.09 0.82 28.28
CA GLU A 32 -5.06 1.64 27.07
C GLU A 32 -6.04 1.07 26.03
N PRO A 33 -6.87 1.92 25.41
CA PRO A 33 -7.81 1.45 24.40
C PRO A 33 -7.07 0.79 23.25
N SER A 34 -7.58 -0.33 22.77
CA SER A 34 -7.04 -1.06 21.63
C SER A 34 -7.07 -0.20 20.35
N SER A 35 -6.26 -0.56 19.35
CA SER A 35 -6.28 0.12 18.04
C SER A 35 -7.67 0.11 17.42
N LEU A 36 -8.44 -0.97 17.55
CA LEU A 36 -9.81 -1.06 17.04
C LEU A 36 -10.74 -0.08 17.75
N GLU A 37 -10.69 0.00 19.09
CA GLU A 37 -11.50 0.95 19.87
C GLU A 37 -11.15 2.40 19.50
N LYS A 38 -9.89 2.72 19.29
CA LYS A 38 -9.44 4.05 18.82
C LYS A 38 -10.02 4.40 17.45
N ILE A 39 -10.04 3.45 16.50
CA ILE A 39 -10.65 3.61 15.17
C ILE A 39 -12.14 3.89 15.28
N LEU A 40 -12.87 3.08 16.06
CA LEU A 40 -14.30 3.22 16.26
C LEU A 40 -14.65 4.57 16.93
N ALA A 41 -13.91 4.97 17.94
CA ALA A 41 -14.10 6.25 18.64
C ALA A 41 -13.79 7.46 17.72
N LYS A 42 -12.74 7.37 16.90
CA LYS A 42 -12.35 8.41 15.92
C LYS A 42 -13.31 8.47 14.73
N GLY A 43 -14.00 7.37 14.42
CA GLY A 43 -14.89 7.25 13.26
C GLY A 43 -14.17 7.21 11.92
N THR A 44 -12.86 6.90 11.90
CA THR A 44 -12.07 6.80 10.67
C THR A 44 -11.06 5.66 10.75
N LEU A 45 -10.92 4.92 9.65
CA LEU A 45 -9.85 3.95 9.40
C LEU A 45 -8.79 4.63 8.52
N ASP A 46 -7.58 4.78 9.05
CA ASP A 46 -6.47 5.39 8.34
C ASP A 46 -5.58 4.31 7.71
N ILE A 47 -5.34 4.41 6.41
CA ILE A 47 -4.51 3.44 5.70
C ILE A 47 -3.34 4.09 4.97
N SER A 48 -2.26 3.33 4.83
CA SER A 48 -1.22 3.55 3.81
C SER A 48 -1.47 2.62 2.64
N THR A 49 -1.26 3.13 1.42
CA THR A 49 -1.39 2.37 0.18
C THR A 49 -0.36 2.82 -0.85
N PHE A 50 -0.19 2.05 -1.94
CA PHE A 50 0.69 2.39 -3.05
C PHE A 50 -0.11 2.93 -4.23
N TYR A 51 0.49 3.85 -4.98
CA TYR A 51 -0.12 4.34 -6.21
C TYR A 51 0.28 3.44 -7.37
N ASN A 52 -0.62 2.58 -7.78
CA ASN A 52 -0.49 1.68 -8.93
C ASN A 52 -1.85 1.14 -9.34
N THR A 53 -1.91 0.39 -10.44
CA THR A 53 -3.16 -0.09 -11.04
C THR A 53 -3.91 -1.14 -10.22
N THR A 54 -3.28 -1.75 -9.22
CA THR A 54 -3.88 -2.79 -8.39
C THR A 54 -4.22 -2.32 -6.98
N ASP A 55 -3.40 -1.42 -6.40
CA ASP A 55 -3.60 -1.02 -5.01
C ASP A 55 -4.54 0.18 -4.88
N TYR A 56 -4.15 1.31 -5.47
CA TYR A 56 -4.90 2.56 -5.42
C TYR A 56 -4.55 3.45 -6.61
N TYR A 57 -5.55 3.95 -7.32
CA TYR A 57 -5.40 4.96 -8.37
C TYR A 57 -6.69 5.77 -8.54
N ILE A 58 -6.56 6.93 -9.18
CA ILE A 58 -7.70 7.77 -9.56
C ILE A 58 -7.81 7.76 -11.08
N TYR A 59 -9.02 7.50 -11.57
CA TYR A 59 -9.34 7.53 -12.98
C TYR A 59 -10.64 8.28 -13.22
N GLN A 60 -10.59 9.31 -14.04
CA GLN A 60 -11.74 10.18 -14.33
C GLN A 60 -12.46 10.66 -13.04
N GLY A 61 -11.67 11.09 -12.04
CA GLY A 61 -12.19 11.52 -10.75
C GLY A 61 -12.73 10.40 -9.85
N ILE A 62 -12.70 9.14 -10.30
CA ILE A 62 -13.17 8.00 -9.52
C ILE A 62 -11.97 7.24 -8.93
N THR A 63 -11.99 7.07 -7.62
CA THR A 63 -10.98 6.27 -6.92
C THR A 63 -11.24 4.78 -7.13
N ARG A 64 -10.21 4.04 -7.51
CA ARG A 64 -10.22 2.62 -7.82
C ARG A 64 -8.99 1.92 -7.22
N GLY A 65 -8.98 0.60 -7.28
CA GLY A 65 -7.90 -0.28 -6.84
C GLY A 65 -8.45 -1.44 -6.03
N PHE A 66 -7.86 -2.62 -6.19
CA PHE A 66 -8.29 -3.82 -5.46
C PHE A 66 -8.20 -3.60 -3.95
N HIS A 67 -7.04 -3.11 -3.48
CA HIS A 67 -6.83 -2.88 -2.06
C HIS A 67 -7.62 -1.69 -1.53
N TYR A 68 -7.82 -0.65 -2.34
CA TYR A 68 -8.69 0.47 -1.98
C TYR A 68 -10.16 0.05 -1.82
N GLU A 69 -10.71 -0.70 -2.77
CA GLU A 69 -12.11 -1.14 -2.69
C GLU A 69 -12.34 -2.09 -1.52
N LEU A 70 -11.37 -2.96 -1.22
CA LEU A 70 -11.39 -3.81 -0.02
C LEU A 70 -11.31 -2.99 1.27
N ALA A 71 -10.41 -2.02 1.35
CA ALA A 71 -10.28 -1.17 2.53
C ALA A 71 -11.53 -0.32 2.77
N LYS A 72 -12.16 0.16 1.68
CA LYS A 72 -13.44 0.86 1.77
C LYS A 72 -14.54 -0.06 2.31
N ASP A 73 -14.63 -1.29 1.81
CA ASP A 73 -15.59 -2.28 2.28
C ASP A 73 -15.38 -2.65 3.77
N PHE A 74 -14.13 -2.75 4.20
CA PHE A 74 -13.82 -2.99 5.62
C PHE A 74 -14.18 -1.78 6.49
N ALA A 75 -13.92 -0.56 6.04
CA ALA A 75 -14.34 0.66 6.76
C ALA A 75 -15.88 0.74 6.87
N ASP A 76 -16.60 0.42 5.78
CA ASP A 76 -18.05 0.35 5.76
C ASP A 76 -18.57 -0.76 6.72
N TYR A 77 -17.89 -1.91 6.78
CA TYR A 77 -18.19 -2.99 7.73
C TYR A 77 -18.03 -2.56 9.20
N LEU A 78 -17.01 -1.74 9.50
CA LEU A 78 -16.81 -1.16 10.83
C LEU A 78 -17.75 0.02 11.14
N GLY A 79 -18.46 0.57 10.16
CA GLY A 79 -19.27 1.77 10.30
C GLY A 79 -18.46 3.07 10.42
N VAL A 80 -17.25 3.10 9.87
CA VAL A 80 -16.33 4.26 9.91
C VAL A 80 -15.99 4.74 8.49
N LYS A 81 -15.40 5.94 8.39
CA LYS A 81 -14.93 6.47 7.11
C LYS A 81 -13.53 5.95 6.78
N LEU A 82 -13.28 5.58 5.52
CA LEU A 82 -11.92 5.32 5.04
C LEU A 82 -11.18 6.65 4.82
N ARG A 83 -9.94 6.74 5.29
CA ARG A 83 -9.01 7.84 4.98
C ARG A 83 -7.71 7.27 4.45
N ILE A 84 -7.29 7.73 3.27
CA ILE A 84 -5.94 7.47 2.77
C ILE A 84 -5.01 8.43 3.51
N ALA A 85 -4.30 7.92 4.50
CA ALA A 85 -3.39 8.72 5.31
C ALA A 85 -2.07 8.96 4.59
N GLU A 86 -1.66 7.99 3.75
CA GLU A 86 -0.42 8.07 2.99
C GLU A 86 -0.50 7.26 1.69
N VAL A 87 0.12 7.82 0.65
CA VAL A 87 0.41 7.11 -0.61
C VAL A 87 1.92 7.13 -0.77
N ASN A 88 2.57 5.97 -0.58
CA ASN A 88 4.03 5.86 -0.59
C ASN A 88 4.46 4.49 -1.08
N ASN A 89 5.24 4.45 -2.14
CA ASN A 89 5.71 3.19 -2.75
C ASN A 89 6.97 2.61 -2.07
N ASP A 90 7.41 3.15 -0.94
CA ASP A 90 8.50 2.61 -0.12
C ASP A 90 7.94 1.82 1.06
N ILE A 91 8.06 0.50 0.98
CA ILE A 91 7.50 -0.42 1.98
C ILE A 91 8.18 -0.30 3.35
N ASP A 92 9.49 -0.04 3.40
CA ASP A 92 10.20 0.07 4.67
C ASP A 92 9.79 1.35 5.42
N SER A 93 9.64 2.45 4.69
CA SER A 93 9.06 3.68 5.23
C SER A 93 7.63 3.47 5.72
N ALA A 94 6.82 2.71 4.97
CA ALA A 94 5.46 2.39 5.37
C ALA A 94 5.44 1.54 6.66
N ILE A 95 6.31 0.55 6.79
CA ILE A 95 6.42 -0.28 8.00
C ILE A 95 6.83 0.57 9.21
N ASP A 96 7.88 1.40 9.09
CA ASP A 96 8.33 2.27 10.18
C ASP A 96 7.21 3.20 10.68
N ARG A 97 6.45 3.79 9.76
CA ARG A 97 5.33 4.67 10.10
C ARG A 97 4.14 3.94 10.73
N LEU A 98 3.84 2.72 10.27
CA LEU A 98 2.83 1.87 10.90
C LEU A 98 3.20 1.54 12.35
N GLN A 99 4.47 1.22 12.61
CA GLN A 99 4.98 0.95 13.95
C GLN A 99 4.89 2.17 14.88
N ARG A 100 4.94 3.38 14.32
CA ARG A 100 4.76 4.66 15.04
C ARG A 100 3.30 5.14 15.08
N ASP A 101 2.35 4.26 14.77
CA ASP A 101 0.91 4.55 14.80
C ASP A 101 0.49 5.77 13.95
N LYS A 102 1.15 5.99 12.79
CA LYS A 102 0.78 7.08 11.87
C LYS A 102 -0.48 6.77 11.06
N TYR A 103 -0.79 5.49 10.93
CA TYR A 103 -2.02 4.94 10.36
C TYR A 103 -2.27 3.55 10.94
N ASP A 104 -3.44 3.00 10.65
CA ASP A 104 -3.93 1.77 11.28
C ASP A 104 -3.54 0.52 10.49
N LEU A 105 -3.33 0.65 9.17
CA LEU A 105 -3.25 -0.47 8.24
C LEU A 105 -2.37 -0.14 7.02
N ILE A 106 -1.53 -1.08 6.59
CA ILE A 106 -0.91 -1.09 5.26
C ILE A 106 -1.78 -1.93 4.33
N ALA A 107 -2.45 -1.28 3.38
CA ALA A 107 -3.38 -1.88 2.44
C ALA A 107 -2.79 -1.95 1.03
N VAL A 108 -1.87 -2.89 0.84
CA VAL A 108 -1.19 -3.18 -0.44
C VAL A 108 -1.04 -4.68 -0.64
N SER A 109 -0.57 -5.11 -1.82
CA SER A 109 -0.13 -6.49 -2.05
C SER A 109 1.16 -6.78 -1.29
N LEU A 110 1.06 -7.07 0.01
CA LEU A 110 2.24 -7.29 0.85
C LEU A 110 2.54 -8.77 1.01
N THR A 111 3.70 -9.20 0.52
CA THR A 111 4.22 -10.55 0.72
C THR A 111 4.59 -10.78 2.17
N GLN A 112 4.11 -11.88 2.74
CA GLN A 112 4.55 -12.35 4.05
C GLN A 112 5.96 -12.94 3.94
N THR A 113 6.90 -12.40 4.71
CA THR A 113 8.25 -12.94 4.85
C THR A 113 8.60 -13.10 6.33
N PRO A 114 9.49 -14.04 6.69
CA PRO A 114 9.92 -14.22 8.08
C PRO A 114 10.50 -12.95 8.72
N ALA A 115 11.13 -12.09 7.93
CA ALA A 115 11.66 -10.80 8.38
C ALA A 115 10.53 -9.82 8.74
N ARG A 116 9.49 -9.76 7.91
CA ARG A 116 8.32 -8.88 8.13
C ARG A 116 7.42 -9.38 9.25
N GLU A 117 7.26 -10.69 9.42
CA GLU A 117 6.46 -11.29 10.50
C GLU A 117 6.98 -10.96 11.90
N LYS A 118 8.28 -10.66 12.04
CA LYS A 118 8.87 -10.17 13.29
C LYS A 118 8.47 -8.73 13.63
N GLN A 119 8.02 -7.98 12.66
CA GLN A 119 7.78 -6.54 12.75
C GLN A 119 6.31 -6.15 12.57
N LEU A 120 5.50 -7.04 12.02
CA LEU A 120 4.13 -6.79 11.59
C LEU A 120 3.20 -7.91 12.05
N ASN A 121 1.95 -7.54 12.27
CA ASN A 121 0.88 -8.50 12.44
C ASN A 121 0.12 -8.60 11.11
N PHE A 122 0.12 -9.77 10.48
CA PHE A 122 -0.49 -10.00 9.17
C PHE A 122 -1.93 -10.51 9.29
N THR A 123 -2.79 -10.06 8.37
CA THR A 123 -4.09 -10.71 8.14
C THR A 123 -3.90 -12.12 7.57
N LYS A 124 -4.98 -12.94 7.58
CA LYS A 124 -5.02 -14.11 6.70
C LYS A 124 -4.80 -13.64 5.25
N PRO A 125 -4.12 -14.44 4.40
CA PRO A 125 -3.84 -14.06 3.04
C PRO A 125 -5.13 -13.77 2.27
N PHE A 126 -5.16 -12.74 1.45
CA PHE A 126 -6.26 -12.49 0.50
C PHE A 126 -6.27 -13.54 -0.60
N PHE A 127 -5.09 -13.84 -1.12
CA PHE A 127 -4.85 -14.86 -2.15
C PHE A 127 -3.40 -15.34 -2.05
N GLN A 128 -3.07 -16.34 -2.86
CA GLN A 128 -1.70 -16.76 -3.13
C GLN A 128 -1.34 -16.45 -4.58
N THR A 129 -0.09 -16.14 -4.83
CA THR A 129 0.48 -15.89 -6.14
C THR A 129 1.84 -16.59 -6.28
N ASP A 130 2.43 -16.54 -7.46
CA ASP A 130 3.80 -17.01 -7.71
C ASP A 130 4.68 -15.80 -7.99
N GLU A 131 5.96 -15.86 -7.67
CA GLU A 131 6.97 -14.92 -8.17
C GLU A 131 7.49 -15.43 -9.51
N VAL A 132 7.46 -14.57 -10.53
CA VAL A 132 7.81 -14.94 -11.90
C VAL A 132 8.89 -14.01 -12.47
N LEU A 133 9.76 -14.60 -13.30
CA LEU A 133 10.64 -13.82 -14.16
C LEU A 133 9.80 -13.19 -15.28
N VAL A 134 10.00 -11.90 -15.50
CA VAL A 134 9.43 -11.21 -16.66
C VAL A 134 10.53 -10.86 -17.62
N GLN A 135 10.32 -11.18 -18.88
CA GLN A 135 11.27 -11.03 -19.98
C GLN A 135 10.56 -10.58 -21.26
N ASN A 136 11.33 -9.99 -22.20
CA ASN A 136 10.79 -9.60 -23.48
C ASN A 136 10.77 -10.83 -24.42
N VAL A 137 9.62 -11.09 -25.06
CA VAL A 137 9.43 -12.23 -25.97
C VAL A 137 10.33 -12.18 -27.23
N ASN A 138 10.80 -10.98 -27.60
CA ASN A 138 11.65 -10.78 -28.80
C ASN A 138 13.14 -11.11 -28.51
N ASN A 139 13.53 -11.21 -27.24
CA ASN A 139 14.87 -11.65 -26.86
C ASN A 139 14.89 -13.18 -26.76
N ALA A 140 16.07 -13.79 -26.76
CA ALA A 140 16.19 -15.22 -26.50
C ALA A 140 15.60 -15.55 -25.13
N PRO A 141 14.42 -16.20 -25.04
CA PRO A 141 13.71 -16.33 -23.78
C PRO A 141 14.36 -17.38 -22.89
N ILE A 142 14.59 -17.04 -21.64
CA ILE A 142 14.95 -17.97 -20.58
C ILE A 142 13.77 -18.91 -20.35
N ARG A 143 14.05 -20.20 -20.26
CA ARG A 143 13.03 -21.23 -19.99
C ARG A 143 13.34 -22.03 -18.72
N ASN A 144 14.60 -22.06 -18.32
CA ASN A 144 15.07 -22.76 -17.13
C ASN A 144 15.86 -21.83 -16.23
N LEU A 145 15.80 -22.05 -14.93
CA LEU A 145 16.49 -21.21 -13.95
C LEU A 145 18.02 -21.23 -14.10
N SER A 146 18.61 -22.31 -14.63
CA SER A 146 20.04 -22.37 -14.91
C SER A 146 20.50 -21.39 -16.00
N GLU A 147 19.62 -20.96 -16.88
CA GLU A 147 19.92 -19.98 -17.93
C GLU A 147 20.04 -18.55 -17.40
N LEU A 148 19.73 -18.34 -16.09
CA LEU A 148 19.95 -17.09 -15.39
C LEU A 148 21.43 -16.83 -15.09
N ASP A 149 22.30 -17.80 -15.32
CA ASP A 149 23.74 -17.62 -15.11
C ASP A 149 24.28 -16.44 -15.94
N GLY A 150 25.00 -15.55 -15.27
CA GLY A 150 25.56 -14.33 -15.88
C GLY A 150 24.50 -13.26 -16.27
N LYS A 151 23.23 -13.43 -15.92
CA LYS A 151 22.19 -12.45 -16.26
C LYS A 151 22.09 -11.34 -15.20
N GLU A 152 21.73 -10.13 -15.66
CA GLU A 152 21.38 -9.02 -14.80
C GLU A 152 19.87 -8.92 -14.67
N ILE A 153 19.39 -8.91 -13.42
CA ILE A 153 17.96 -8.82 -13.09
C ILE A 153 17.70 -7.54 -12.28
N PHE A 154 16.79 -6.73 -12.78
CA PHE A 154 16.37 -5.50 -12.12
C PHE A 154 15.18 -5.78 -11.21
N ILE A 155 15.25 -5.37 -9.94
CA ILE A 155 14.18 -5.54 -8.98
C ILE A 155 13.90 -4.23 -8.26
N GLN A 156 12.68 -4.06 -7.80
CA GLN A 156 12.33 -2.93 -6.94
C GLN A 156 13.13 -3.02 -5.63
N LYS A 157 13.64 -1.88 -5.19
CA LYS A 157 14.37 -1.79 -3.92
C LYS A 157 13.51 -2.30 -2.75
N ASN A 158 14.14 -3.06 -1.86
CA ASN A 158 13.50 -3.65 -0.68
C ASN A 158 12.38 -4.67 -0.98
N ALA A 159 12.25 -5.11 -2.24
CA ALA A 159 11.37 -6.21 -2.58
C ALA A 159 11.96 -7.55 -2.10
N PRO A 160 11.14 -8.55 -1.77
CA PRO A 160 11.62 -9.84 -1.23
C PRO A 160 12.32 -10.71 -2.26
N TYR A 161 12.38 -10.28 -3.52
CA TYR A 161 12.91 -11.05 -4.65
C TYR A 161 14.43 -11.32 -4.57
N LYS A 162 15.17 -10.46 -3.86
CA LYS A 162 16.61 -10.64 -3.66
C LYS A 162 16.95 -11.95 -2.94
N GLU A 163 16.18 -12.28 -1.90
CA GLU A 163 16.35 -13.53 -1.16
C GLU A 163 16.06 -14.75 -2.04
N VAL A 164 15.06 -14.66 -2.91
CA VAL A 164 14.71 -15.73 -3.85
C VAL A 164 15.82 -15.95 -4.88
N LEU A 165 16.37 -14.87 -5.43
CA LEU A 165 17.50 -14.97 -6.36
C LEU A 165 18.74 -15.55 -5.70
N GLN A 166 19.01 -15.18 -4.45
CA GLN A 166 20.13 -15.76 -3.70
C GLN A 166 19.94 -17.26 -3.50
N GLN A 167 18.75 -17.74 -3.12
CA GLN A 167 18.45 -19.16 -2.99
C GLN A 167 18.64 -19.92 -4.32
N ILE A 168 18.25 -19.32 -5.45
CA ILE A 168 18.46 -19.91 -6.77
C ILE A 168 19.95 -20.00 -7.11
N GLN A 169 20.72 -18.92 -6.87
CA GLN A 169 22.17 -18.91 -7.06
C GLN A 169 22.85 -20.03 -6.26
N ASP A 170 22.52 -20.12 -4.96
CA ASP A 170 23.11 -21.11 -4.06
C ASP A 170 22.75 -22.55 -4.48
N SER A 171 21.48 -22.78 -4.88
CA SER A 171 20.99 -24.12 -5.23
C SER A 171 21.52 -24.65 -6.57
N LEU A 172 21.73 -23.77 -7.54
CA LEU A 172 22.16 -24.10 -8.89
C LEU A 172 23.64 -23.82 -9.14
N ASN A 173 24.33 -23.21 -8.17
CA ASN A 173 25.74 -22.79 -8.28
C ASN A 173 25.98 -21.91 -9.52
N ILE A 174 25.12 -20.90 -9.70
CA ILE A 174 25.17 -19.92 -10.80
C ILE A 174 25.36 -18.50 -10.25
N GLN A 175 25.77 -17.56 -11.10
CA GLN A 175 25.94 -16.18 -10.76
C GLN A 175 24.84 -15.32 -11.38
N ILE A 176 24.03 -14.63 -10.57
CA ILE A 176 23.01 -13.67 -11.01
C ILE A 176 23.42 -12.28 -10.53
N TYR A 177 23.39 -11.29 -11.42
CA TYR A 177 23.63 -9.90 -11.06
C TYR A 177 22.31 -9.22 -10.73
N VAL A 178 22.16 -8.74 -9.51
CA VAL A 178 20.91 -8.12 -9.03
C VAL A 178 21.08 -6.61 -8.91
N THR A 179 20.30 -5.86 -9.67
CA THR A 179 20.27 -4.40 -9.61
C THR A 179 18.96 -3.92 -8.96
N GLU A 180 19.08 -3.37 -7.74
CA GLU A 180 17.95 -2.79 -7.02
C GLU A 180 17.73 -1.36 -7.49
N VAL A 181 16.50 -1.06 -7.94
CA VAL A 181 16.11 0.27 -8.41
C VAL A 181 15.08 0.90 -7.46
N GLY A 182 15.36 2.11 -7.02
CA GLY A 182 14.42 2.93 -6.27
C GLY A 182 13.54 3.77 -7.20
N ASN A 183 12.39 4.22 -6.72
CA ASN A 183 11.45 5.10 -7.44
C ASN A 183 10.83 4.50 -8.72
N TYR A 184 10.91 3.19 -8.90
CA TYR A 184 10.23 2.45 -9.97
C TYR A 184 9.12 1.60 -9.38
N SER A 185 7.92 1.68 -9.94
CA SER A 185 6.83 0.75 -9.66
C SER A 185 7.04 -0.57 -10.39
N HIS A 186 6.25 -1.60 -10.07
CA HIS A 186 6.24 -2.84 -10.84
C HIS A 186 5.86 -2.59 -12.32
N GLU A 187 4.91 -1.69 -12.57
CA GLU A 187 4.51 -1.32 -13.93
C GLU A 187 5.65 -0.62 -14.69
N ASP A 188 6.46 0.19 -13.99
CA ASP A 188 7.63 0.81 -14.63
C ASP A 188 8.66 -0.23 -15.07
N LEU A 189 8.95 -1.22 -14.22
CA LEU A 189 9.88 -2.30 -14.56
C LEU A 189 9.33 -3.16 -15.70
N LEU A 190 8.04 -3.48 -15.69
CA LEU A 190 7.39 -4.19 -16.79
C LEU A 190 7.53 -3.44 -18.12
N HIS A 191 7.34 -2.13 -18.09
CA HIS A 191 7.48 -1.31 -19.29
C HIS A 191 8.93 -1.28 -19.81
N LEU A 192 9.92 -1.17 -18.92
CA LEU A 192 11.32 -1.24 -19.30
C LEU A 192 11.69 -2.59 -19.93
N VAL A 193 11.11 -3.70 -19.45
CA VAL A 193 11.25 -5.01 -20.09
C VAL A 193 10.56 -5.04 -21.46
N GLU A 194 9.35 -4.50 -21.57
CA GLU A 194 8.59 -4.47 -22.82
C GLU A 194 9.31 -3.67 -23.92
N THR A 195 9.94 -2.55 -23.55
CA THR A 195 10.71 -1.71 -24.48
C THR A 195 12.11 -2.26 -24.75
N GLY A 196 12.57 -3.26 -23.98
CA GLY A 196 13.89 -3.84 -24.10
C GLY A 196 15.01 -2.99 -23.48
N GLU A 197 14.66 -1.99 -22.66
CA GLU A 197 15.64 -1.17 -21.92
C GLU A 197 16.31 -1.96 -20.80
N ILE A 198 15.60 -2.92 -20.20
CA ILE A 198 16.14 -3.94 -19.31
C ILE A 198 15.78 -5.34 -19.81
N GLY A 199 16.62 -6.32 -19.54
CA GLY A 199 16.37 -7.69 -19.99
C GLY A 199 15.32 -8.42 -19.16
N TYR A 200 15.41 -8.28 -17.85
CA TYR A 200 14.68 -9.12 -16.90
C TYR A 200 14.26 -8.33 -15.65
N THR A 201 13.07 -8.64 -15.15
CA THR A 201 12.62 -8.24 -13.81
C THR A 201 11.87 -9.39 -13.13
N ILE A 202 11.61 -9.25 -11.84
CA ILE A 202 10.78 -10.20 -11.07
C ILE A 202 9.58 -9.46 -10.52
N ILE A 203 8.41 -10.09 -10.66
CA ILE A 203 7.14 -9.53 -10.17
C ILE A 203 6.22 -10.69 -9.75
N ASP A 204 5.25 -10.40 -8.93
CA ASP A 204 4.15 -11.31 -8.63
C ASP A 204 3.31 -11.57 -9.88
N LYS A 205 3.00 -12.83 -10.14
CA LYS A 205 2.29 -13.28 -11.36
C LYS A 205 0.94 -12.63 -11.59
N ASN A 206 0.20 -12.36 -10.53
CA ASN A 206 -1.09 -11.66 -10.61
C ASN A 206 -0.91 -10.21 -11.09
N ILE A 207 0.15 -9.50 -10.67
CA ILE A 207 0.49 -8.15 -11.13
C ILE A 207 0.94 -8.21 -12.60
N ALA A 208 1.83 -9.15 -12.94
CA ALA A 208 2.25 -9.36 -14.33
C ALA A 208 1.04 -9.62 -15.26
N ARG A 209 0.09 -10.46 -14.82
CA ARG A 209 -1.15 -10.73 -15.55
C ARG A 209 -2.02 -9.51 -15.72
N ALA A 210 -2.22 -8.73 -14.64
CA ALA A 210 -3.03 -7.51 -14.68
C ALA A 210 -2.46 -6.49 -15.70
N SER A 211 -1.14 -6.31 -15.69
CA SER A 211 -0.45 -5.35 -16.55
C SER A 211 -0.28 -5.84 -17.99
N SER A 212 -0.19 -7.16 -18.22
CA SER A 212 0.02 -7.75 -19.56
C SER A 212 -1.13 -7.54 -20.54
N SER A 213 -2.31 -7.19 -20.05
CA SER A 213 -3.47 -6.91 -20.93
C SER A 213 -3.21 -5.80 -21.96
N SER A 214 -2.25 -4.92 -21.70
CA SER A 214 -1.83 -3.83 -22.56
C SER A 214 -0.39 -3.95 -23.09
N MET A 215 0.37 -4.93 -22.60
CA MET A 215 1.76 -5.19 -22.96
C MET A 215 1.83 -6.48 -23.78
N LYS A 216 2.26 -6.39 -25.05
CA LYS A 216 2.24 -7.51 -25.99
C LYS A 216 3.54 -8.31 -26.01
N ASN A 217 4.62 -7.69 -25.57
CA ASN A 217 5.99 -8.24 -25.75
C ASN A 217 6.60 -8.77 -24.46
N ILE A 218 5.81 -9.11 -23.45
CA ILE A 218 6.30 -9.68 -22.21
C ILE A 218 5.90 -11.16 -22.06
N ASP A 219 6.83 -11.97 -21.58
CA ASP A 219 6.62 -13.33 -21.10
C ASP A 219 6.90 -13.40 -19.59
N TYR A 220 6.03 -14.06 -18.85
CA TYR A 220 6.14 -14.31 -17.40
C TYR A 220 5.83 -15.77 -17.06
N SER A 221 6.22 -16.67 -17.96
CA SER A 221 5.99 -18.12 -17.82
C SER A 221 6.95 -18.79 -16.84
N VAL A 222 8.15 -18.25 -16.66
CA VAL A 222 9.19 -18.83 -15.79
C VAL A 222 8.90 -18.47 -14.33
N LYS A 223 8.61 -19.51 -13.54
CA LYS A 223 8.35 -19.39 -12.11
C LYS A 223 9.65 -19.48 -11.32
N LEU A 224 9.81 -18.57 -10.36
CA LEU A 224 10.96 -18.52 -9.45
C LEU A 224 10.58 -19.07 -8.06
N LYS A 225 9.38 -18.75 -7.59
CA LYS A 225 8.86 -19.22 -6.29
C LYS A 225 7.35 -19.39 -6.33
N ASP A 226 6.86 -20.42 -5.64
CA ASP A 226 5.45 -20.80 -5.57
C ASP A 226 4.75 -20.25 -4.33
N SER A 227 3.44 -20.10 -4.45
CA SER A 227 2.51 -20.02 -3.30
C SER A 227 2.83 -18.91 -2.31
N ILE A 228 3.18 -17.73 -2.82
CA ILE A 228 3.44 -16.55 -2.01
C ILE A 228 2.12 -16.03 -1.45
N SER A 229 2.03 -15.91 -0.15
CA SER A 229 0.86 -15.35 0.54
C SER A 229 0.87 -13.83 0.50
N VAL A 230 -0.21 -13.23 0.00
CA VAL A 230 -0.43 -11.78 -0.06
C VAL A 230 -1.45 -11.36 0.99
N SER A 231 -1.05 -10.46 1.88
CA SER A 231 -1.81 -10.03 3.06
C SER A 231 -1.71 -8.53 3.29
N TRP A 232 -2.56 -8.02 4.15
CA TRP A 232 -2.37 -6.70 4.77
C TRP A 232 -1.62 -6.82 6.09
N ALA A 233 -1.10 -5.69 6.54
CA ALA A 233 -0.36 -5.64 7.79
C ALA A 233 -0.86 -4.54 8.72
N THR A 234 -0.92 -4.86 10.01
CA THR A 234 -1.20 -3.96 11.11
C THR A 234 -0.01 -3.87 12.04
N ASN A 235 -0.02 -2.88 12.94
CA ASN A 235 0.94 -2.81 14.03
C ASN A 235 0.89 -4.11 14.86
N PRO A 236 2.02 -4.69 15.29
CA PRO A 236 2.05 -5.91 16.11
C PRO A 236 1.15 -5.86 17.34
N ARG A 237 0.94 -4.68 17.91
CA ARG A 237 0.07 -4.44 19.05
C ARG A 237 -1.42 -4.41 18.72
N ALA A 238 -1.79 -4.32 17.44
CA ALA A 238 -3.16 -4.16 16.97
C ALA A 238 -3.87 -5.52 16.76
N THR A 239 -3.76 -6.45 17.72
CA THR A 239 -4.28 -7.81 17.61
C THR A 239 -5.78 -7.85 17.35
N LEU A 240 -6.58 -7.05 18.10
CA LEU A 240 -8.04 -7.00 17.92
C LEU A 240 -8.44 -6.46 16.56
N LEU A 241 -7.71 -5.49 15.99
CA LEU A 241 -7.95 -5.01 14.63
C LEU A 241 -7.68 -6.12 13.61
N THR A 242 -6.58 -6.86 13.76
CA THR A 242 -6.24 -7.98 12.87
C THR A 242 -7.26 -9.11 12.96
N GLU A 243 -7.75 -9.43 14.15
CA GLU A 243 -8.81 -10.42 14.35
C GLU A 243 -10.11 -9.98 13.64
N GLU A 244 -10.48 -8.71 13.76
CA GLU A 244 -11.68 -8.19 13.11
C GLU A 244 -11.55 -8.16 11.59
N LEU A 245 -10.37 -7.76 11.06
CA LEU A 245 -10.03 -7.90 9.64
C LEU A 245 -10.19 -9.35 9.16
N ASN A 246 -9.74 -10.31 9.94
CA ASN A 246 -9.85 -11.73 9.59
C ASN A 246 -11.30 -12.25 9.60
N LYS A 247 -12.15 -11.77 10.51
CA LYS A 247 -13.60 -12.09 10.52
C LYS A 247 -14.30 -11.53 9.27
N TRP A 248 -14.03 -10.26 8.97
CA TRP A 248 -14.53 -9.62 7.76
C TRP A 248 -14.04 -10.35 6.50
N LEU A 249 -12.76 -10.70 6.42
CA LEU A 249 -12.18 -11.42 5.27
C LEU A 249 -12.85 -12.78 5.04
N ILE A 250 -13.19 -13.52 6.10
CA ILE A 250 -13.97 -14.76 6.01
C ILE A 250 -15.34 -14.48 5.39
N THR A 251 -15.99 -13.39 5.78
CA THR A 251 -17.30 -12.99 5.29
C THR A 251 -17.29 -12.68 3.80
N ILE A 252 -16.32 -11.84 3.34
CA ILE A 252 -16.22 -11.46 1.93
C ILE A 252 -15.74 -12.60 1.02
N ARG A 253 -15.08 -13.63 1.58
CA ARG A 253 -14.78 -14.88 0.87
C ARG A 253 -16.05 -15.70 0.64
N LYS A 254 -16.85 -15.89 1.71
CA LYS A 254 -18.07 -16.71 1.65
C LYS A 254 -19.12 -16.11 0.71
N ASN A 255 -19.28 -14.80 0.70
CA ASN A 255 -20.26 -14.14 -0.19
C ASN A 255 -19.75 -13.90 -1.62
N GLY A 256 -18.49 -14.29 -1.91
CA GLY A 256 -17.89 -14.18 -3.24
C GLY A 256 -17.34 -12.81 -3.62
N LYS A 257 -17.45 -11.78 -2.75
CA LYS A 257 -16.99 -10.42 -3.04
C LYS A 257 -15.48 -10.36 -3.30
N LEU A 258 -14.68 -11.06 -2.49
CA LEU A 258 -13.24 -11.13 -2.68
C LEU A 258 -12.89 -11.70 -4.07
N ASN A 259 -13.52 -12.81 -4.47
CA ASN A 259 -13.29 -13.43 -5.78
C ASN A 259 -13.76 -12.53 -6.94
N TYR A 260 -14.87 -11.83 -6.77
CA TYR A 260 -15.33 -10.84 -7.75
C TYR A 260 -14.30 -9.73 -7.98
N LEU A 261 -13.79 -9.11 -6.90
CA LEU A 261 -12.77 -8.07 -6.98
C LEU A 261 -11.46 -8.60 -7.54
N TYR A 262 -11.01 -9.79 -7.10
CA TYR A 262 -9.81 -10.42 -7.64
C TYR A 262 -9.88 -10.60 -9.16
N LYS A 263 -10.98 -11.18 -9.65
CA LYS A 263 -11.18 -11.35 -11.11
C LYS A 263 -11.20 -10.04 -11.86
N ARG A 264 -11.83 -9.02 -11.29
CA ARG A 264 -11.94 -7.69 -11.90
C ARG A 264 -10.58 -7.02 -12.08
N TYR A 265 -9.70 -7.13 -11.08
CA TYR A 265 -8.42 -6.42 -11.08
C TYR A 265 -7.26 -7.24 -11.67
N PHE A 266 -7.26 -8.55 -11.51
CA PHE A 266 -6.13 -9.39 -11.87
C PHE A 266 -6.38 -10.36 -13.03
N GLU A 267 -7.63 -10.76 -13.30
CA GLU A 267 -7.92 -11.69 -14.39
C GLU A 267 -8.57 -11.02 -15.60
N ARG A 268 -9.35 -10.00 -15.37
CA ARG A 268 -10.02 -9.22 -16.43
C ARG A 268 -9.86 -7.73 -16.12
N PRO A 269 -8.65 -7.22 -16.09
CA PRO A 269 -8.47 -5.81 -15.86
C PRO A 269 -9.23 -5.06 -16.95
N GLN A 270 -10.32 -4.42 -16.56
CA GLN A 270 -10.91 -3.37 -17.38
C GLN A 270 -9.82 -2.32 -17.43
N ILE A 271 -9.35 -2.02 -18.65
CA ILE A 271 -8.23 -1.14 -18.96
C ILE A 271 -7.97 -0.21 -17.79
N ALA A 272 -7.00 -0.58 -16.95
CA ALA A 272 -6.57 0.30 -15.90
C ALA A 272 -5.83 1.43 -16.61
N PRO A 273 -6.25 2.66 -16.46
CA PRO A 273 -5.56 3.79 -17.04
C PRO A 273 -4.35 4.13 -16.20
N GLY A 274 -3.42 3.26 -16.18
CA GLY A 274 -2.13 3.37 -15.52
C GLY A 274 -1.02 3.04 -16.47
N HIS A 275 -1.39 2.64 -17.70
CA HIS A 275 -0.39 2.50 -18.73
C HIS A 275 0.09 3.88 -19.08
N LYS A 276 1.38 4.07 -18.91
CA LYS A 276 2.07 5.25 -19.39
C LYS A 276 1.46 5.61 -20.72
N SER A 277 0.77 6.74 -20.74
CA SER A 277 0.28 7.31 -21.98
C SER A 277 1.41 7.23 -22.99
N LYS A 278 1.11 6.89 -24.26
CA LYS A 278 2.09 7.05 -25.35
C LYS A 278 2.71 8.46 -25.36
N TYR A 279 2.15 9.37 -24.60
CA TYR A 279 2.59 10.75 -24.41
C TYR A 279 3.43 10.99 -23.16
N ALA A 280 3.54 10.00 -22.25
CA ALA A 280 4.44 10.08 -21.10
C ALA A 280 5.88 9.82 -21.54
N MET A 281 6.82 10.65 -21.09
CA MET A 281 8.24 10.51 -21.41
C MET A 281 8.96 9.74 -20.33
N LEU A 282 9.84 8.83 -20.75
CA LEU A 282 10.69 8.02 -19.84
C LEU A 282 12.11 8.56 -19.68
N LYS A 283 12.43 9.65 -20.37
CA LYS A 283 13.76 10.27 -20.25
C LYS A 283 13.90 10.97 -18.90
N LYS A 284 15.07 10.86 -18.31
CA LYS A 284 15.37 11.49 -17.02
C LYS A 284 15.08 13.00 -17.07
N GLY A 285 14.11 13.45 -16.27
CA GLY A 285 13.73 14.86 -16.14
C GLY A 285 12.51 15.29 -16.92
N ASP A 286 12.00 14.48 -17.87
CA ASP A 286 10.77 14.74 -18.60
C ASP A 286 9.60 13.94 -18.02
N ILE A 287 8.40 14.52 -18.04
CA ILE A 287 7.16 13.88 -17.57
C ILE A 287 6.31 13.45 -18.77
N SER A 288 6.19 14.32 -19.78
CA SER A 288 5.37 14.04 -20.95
C SER A 288 5.86 14.79 -22.19
N VAL A 289 5.37 14.43 -23.37
CA VAL A 289 5.61 15.17 -24.62
C VAL A 289 5.06 16.62 -24.56
N PHE A 290 4.19 16.91 -23.58
CA PHE A 290 3.59 18.22 -23.37
C PHE A 290 4.36 19.09 -22.39
N ASP A 291 5.50 18.66 -21.84
CA ASP A 291 6.29 19.44 -20.90
C ASP A 291 6.61 20.86 -21.36
N PRO A 292 6.99 21.10 -22.64
CA PRO A 292 7.22 22.47 -23.12
C PRO A 292 5.97 23.34 -23.03
N LEU A 293 4.80 22.79 -23.36
CA LEU A 293 3.51 23.47 -23.23
C LEU A 293 3.17 23.75 -21.76
N LEU A 294 3.27 22.73 -20.91
CA LEU A 294 2.96 22.84 -19.49
C LEU A 294 3.87 23.84 -18.77
N LYS A 295 5.18 23.84 -19.08
CA LYS A 295 6.15 24.83 -18.59
C LYS A 295 5.84 26.25 -19.06
N LYS A 296 5.33 26.42 -20.28
CA LYS A 296 4.93 27.73 -20.82
C LYS A 296 3.69 28.24 -20.08
N GLU A 297 2.65 27.43 -19.99
CA GLU A 297 1.35 27.89 -19.46
C GLU A 297 1.40 28.04 -17.91
N SER A 298 2.16 27.17 -17.21
CA SER A 298 2.34 27.30 -15.77
C SER A 298 3.01 28.63 -15.37
N LYS A 299 3.94 29.15 -16.18
CA LYS A 299 4.54 30.49 -15.96
C LYS A 299 3.51 31.62 -16.01
N ARG A 300 2.51 31.52 -16.89
CA ARG A 300 1.42 32.52 -16.99
C ARG A 300 0.53 32.51 -15.74
N LEU A 301 0.39 31.33 -15.10
CA LEU A 301 -0.42 31.14 -13.91
C LEU A 301 0.38 31.34 -12.60
N ASN A 302 1.71 31.52 -12.70
CA ASN A 302 2.63 31.51 -11.55
C ASN A 302 2.53 30.21 -10.72
N TRP A 303 2.36 29.09 -11.43
CA TRP A 303 2.27 27.75 -10.85
C TRP A 303 3.56 26.94 -11.08
N ASP A 304 3.80 25.95 -10.22
CA ASP A 304 4.78 24.90 -10.54
C ASP A 304 4.23 24.08 -11.72
N TRP A 305 5.03 23.99 -12.80
CA TRP A 305 4.64 23.23 -13.99
C TRP A 305 4.39 21.74 -13.71
N LYS A 306 5.03 21.18 -12.65
CA LYS A 306 4.81 19.81 -12.23
C LYS A 306 3.42 19.61 -11.61
N LEU A 307 2.91 20.64 -10.93
CA LEU A 307 1.52 20.64 -10.46
C LEU A 307 0.54 20.59 -11.64
N LEU A 308 0.77 21.42 -12.66
CA LEU A 308 -0.05 21.40 -13.86
C LEU A 308 0.07 20.06 -14.60
N ALA A 309 1.27 19.48 -14.67
CA ALA A 309 1.47 18.14 -15.23
C ALA A 309 0.73 17.05 -14.45
N ALA A 310 0.71 17.12 -13.11
CA ALA A 310 -0.04 16.18 -12.27
C ALA A 310 -1.56 16.27 -12.50
N ILE A 311 -2.11 17.48 -12.71
CA ILE A 311 -3.52 17.67 -13.05
C ILE A 311 -3.81 17.02 -14.41
N VAL A 312 -3.02 17.32 -15.45
CA VAL A 312 -3.19 16.72 -16.79
C VAL A 312 -3.07 15.20 -16.74
N TYR A 313 -2.14 14.68 -15.94
CA TYR A 313 -2.02 13.24 -15.75
C TYR A 313 -3.28 12.62 -15.15
N THR A 314 -3.84 13.24 -14.09
CA THR A 314 -5.06 12.75 -13.43
C THR A 314 -6.29 12.84 -14.31
N GLU A 315 -6.41 13.90 -15.10
CA GLU A 315 -7.59 14.14 -15.94
C GLU A 315 -7.60 13.28 -17.21
N SER A 316 -6.48 13.16 -17.90
CA SER A 316 -6.43 12.52 -19.23
C SER A 316 -5.29 11.52 -19.40
N ASN A 317 -4.43 11.34 -18.40
CA ASN A 317 -3.17 10.60 -18.56
C ASN A 317 -2.36 11.11 -19.76
N PHE A 318 -2.28 12.42 -19.93
CA PHE A 318 -1.68 13.13 -21.09
C PHE A 318 -2.29 12.78 -22.44
N ASN A 319 -3.48 12.17 -22.52
CA ASN A 319 -4.15 11.91 -23.78
C ASN A 319 -4.93 13.14 -24.26
N PRO A 320 -4.51 13.80 -25.37
CA PRO A 320 -5.21 14.99 -25.88
C PRO A 320 -6.58 14.66 -26.50
N GLU A 321 -6.86 13.38 -26.77
CA GLU A 321 -8.10 12.88 -27.36
C GLU A 321 -8.98 12.18 -26.31
N ALA A 322 -8.67 12.34 -25.01
CA ALA A 322 -9.47 11.73 -23.95
C ALA A 322 -10.88 12.34 -23.95
N GLU A 323 -11.89 11.49 -23.88
CA GLU A 323 -13.30 11.86 -23.74
C GLU A 323 -13.93 11.09 -22.61
N SER A 324 -14.66 11.77 -21.71
CA SER A 324 -15.36 11.16 -20.59
C SER A 324 -16.82 10.86 -20.95
N GLU A 325 -17.46 10.00 -20.15
CA GLU A 325 -18.90 9.65 -20.31
C GLU A 325 -19.83 10.89 -20.24
N VAL A 326 -19.38 11.96 -19.60
CA VAL A 326 -20.13 13.23 -19.50
C VAL A 326 -19.69 14.28 -20.53
N GLY A 327 -18.87 13.90 -21.53
CA GLY A 327 -18.44 14.75 -22.64
C GLY A 327 -17.31 15.72 -22.28
N ALA A 328 -16.59 15.51 -21.17
CA ALA A 328 -15.35 16.26 -20.91
C ALA A 328 -14.25 15.80 -21.87
N TYR A 329 -13.47 16.74 -22.45
CA TYR A 329 -12.57 16.45 -23.55
C TYR A 329 -11.16 17.01 -23.32
N GLY A 330 -10.15 16.30 -23.88
CA GLY A 330 -8.77 16.73 -24.01
C GLY A 330 -7.94 16.61 -22.74
N LEU A 331 -6.77 17.24 -22.74
CA LEU A 331 -5.76 17.12 -21.66
C LEU A 331 -6.28 17.47 -20.27
N MET A 332 -7.17 18.43 -20.16
CA MET A 332 -7.69 18.97 -18.89
C MET A 332 -9.13 18.51 -18.62
N GLN A 333 -9.71 17.64 -19.45
CA GLN A 333 -11.08 17.15 -19.32
C GLN A 333 -12.11 18.27 -19.06
N ILE A 334 -12.08 19.29 -19.93
CA ILE A 334 -12.99 20.43 -19.84
C ILE A 334 -14.29 20.07 -20.56
N ILE A 335 -15.42 20.24 -19.88
CA ILE A 335 -16.74 20.06 -20.50
C ILE A 335 -17.04 21.23 -21.46
N PRO A 336 -17.80 21.00 -22.56
CA PRO A 336 -18.08 22.02 -23.57
C PRO A 336 -18.71 23.28 -22.99
N GLU A 337 -19.59 23.16 -22.01
CA GLU A 337 -20.21 24.31 -21.33
C GLU A 337 -19.18 25.23 -20.67
N THR A 338 -18.18 24.64 -20.01
CA THR A 338 -17.07 25.40 -19.39
C THR A 338 -16.20 26.04 -20.48
N ALA A 339 -15.86 25.29 -21.54
CA ALA A 339 -15.01 25.80 -22.62
C ALA A 339 -15.63 27.00 -23.38
N ASN A 340 -16.96 27.05 -23.50
CA ASN A 340 -17.67 28.13 -24.15
C ASN A 340 -17.72 29.44 -23.33
N ASN A 341 -17.37 29.37 -22.04
CA ASN A 341 -17.38 30.54 -21.15
C ASN A 341 -16.01 31.25 -21.10
N TYR A 342 -14.98 30.71 -21.74
CA TYR A 342 -13.61 31.24 -21.83
C TYR A 342 -13.10 31.32 -23.26
#